data_dc3a624a61386e82b113db94c82b3889
#
_entry.id   dc3a624a61386e82b113db94c82b3889
#
_cell.length_a   1.000
_cell.length_b   1.000
_cell.length_c   1.000
_cell.angle_alpha   90.00
_cell.angle_beta   90.00
_cell.angle_gamma   90.00
#
_symmetry.space_group_name_H-M   'P 1'
#
loop_
_entity.id
_entity.type
_entity.pdbx_description
1 polymer ?
#
loop_
_entity_poly.entity_id
_entity_poly.type
_entity_poly.pdbx_seq_one_letter_code
_entity_poly.pdbx_strand_id
1 'polypeptide(L)'
;EKSVVYSQSAMAELAVINDDASQLFDRAVSAFYHQNVHLDELKRMAKMQRQIRKLTSQSQVNHMERLRTGACSVEAGILFGEVLNSLNRIGGHAINIAEAATVPQNLE
;
A
#
# COMPACT_ATOMS: atom_id res chain seq x y z
N GLU A 1 -23.10 14.44 -15.94
CA GLU A 1 -22.44 13.93 -14.74
C GLU A 1 -22.18 12.44 -14.84
N LYS A 2 -20.95 12.06 -14.64
CA LYS A 2 -20.55 10.67 -14.81
C LYS A 2 -20.43 9.95 -13.49
N SER A 3 -21.02 8.77 -13.42
CA SER A 3 -20.81 7.86 -12.31
C SER A 3 -19.63 6.97 -12.64
N VAL A 4 -18.68 6.87 -11.72
CA VAL A 4 -17.55 5.96 -11.84
C VAL A 4 -17.91 4.69 -11.08
N VAL A 5 -18.01 3.60 -11.82
CA VAL A 5 -18.41 2.32 -11.25
C VAL A 5 -17.24 1.34 -11.33
N TYR A 6 -16.91 0.75 -10.21
CA TYR A 6 -15.87 -0.27 -10.13
C TYR A 6 -16.52 -1.64 -9.99
N SER A 7 -15.85 -2.65 -10.56
CA SER A 7 -16.31 -4.02 -10.40
C SER A 7 -16.12 -4.47 -8.94
N GLN A 8 -16.86 -5.51 -8.56
CA GLN A 8 -16.72 -6.08 -7.23
C GLN A 8 -15.29 -6.60 -7.00
N SER A 9 -14.69 -7.18 -8.03
CA SER A 9 -13.33 -7.69 -7.90
C SER A 9 -12.33 -6.56 -7.68
N ALA A 10 -12.50 -5.42 -8.37
CA ALA A 10 -11.63 -4.26 -8.17
C ALA A 10 -11.77 -3.74 -6.75
N MET A 11 -13.00 -3.62 -6.25
CA MET A 11 -13.22 -3.13 -4.90
C MET A 11 -12.66 -4.08 -3.85
N ALA A 12 -12.77 -5.39 -4.09
CA ALA A 12 -12.21 -6.39 -3.17
C ALA A 12 -10.68 -6.30 -3.13
N GLU A 13 -10.05 -6.11 -4.29
CA GLU A 13 -8.59 -5.92 -4.37
C GLU A 13 -8.17 -4.70 -3.57
N LEU A 14 -8.87 -3.58 -3.79
CA LEU A 14 -8.55 -2.34 -3.07
C LEU A 14 -8.71 -2.49 -1.56
N ALA A 15 -9.75 -3.20 -1.13
CA ALA A 15 -10.00 -3.39 0.30
C ALA A 15 -8.84 -4.12 0.97
N VAL A 16 -8.31 -5.17 0.34
CA VAL A 16 -7.18 -5.91 0.89
C VAL A 16 -5.93 -5.03 0.96
N ILE A 17 -5.62 -4.33 -0.13
CA ILE A 17 -4.42 -3.49 -0.18
C ILE A 17 -4.54 -2.35 0.81
N ASN A 18 -5.71 -1.72 0.90
CA ASN A 18 -5.93 -0.64 1.84
C ASN A 18 -5.77 -1.10 3.29
N ASP A 19 -6.27 -2.30 3.60
CA ASP A 19 -6.11 -2.85 4.94
C ASP A 19 -4.63 -3.07 5.27
N ASP A 20 -3.89 -3.65 4.35
CA ASP A 20 -2.46 -3.89 4.55
C ASP A 20 -1.69 -2.58 4.70
N ALA A 21 -2.00 -1.59 3.85
CA ALA A 21 -1.34 -0.28 3.92
C ALA A 21 -1.68 0.44 5.23
N SER A 22 -2.91 0.32 5.69
CA SER A 22 -3.34 0.94 6.95
C SER A 22 -2.61 0.32 8.14
N GLN A 23 -2.46 -0.99 8.14
CA GLN A 23 -1.73 -1.67 9.21
C GLN A 23 -0.26 -1.25 9.23
N LEU A 24 0.35 -1.13 8.05
CA LEU A 24 1.73 -0.69 7.97
C LEU A 24 1.87 0.75 8.43
N PHE A 25 0.95 1.62 8.03
CA PHE A 25 0.95 3.01 8.46
C PHE A 25 0.80 3.11 9.99
N ASP A 26 -0.09 2.33 10.58
CA ASP A 26 -0.29 2.34 12.02
C ASP A 26 0.98 1.92 12.75
N ARG A 27 1.70 0.94 12.23
CA ARG A 27 2.98 0.53 12.81
C ARG A 27 4.01 1.65 12.71
N ALA A 28 4.00 2.39 11.59
CA ALA A 28 4.92 3.52 11.42
C ALA A 28 4.62 4.63 12.41
N VAL A 29 3.34 4.94 12.63
CA VAL A 29 2.94 5.97 13.60
C VAL A 29 3.34 5.54 15.00
N SER A 30 3.13 4.27 15.35
CA SER A 30 3.55 3.75 16.64
C SER A 30 5.07 3.84 16.81
N ALA A 31 5.81 3.50 15.76
CA ALA A 31 7.28 3.60 15.77
C ALA A 31 7.72 5.03 16.02
N PHE A 32 7.08 5.98 15.34
CA PHE A 32 7.39 7.40 15.51
C PHE A 32 7.12 7.85 16.94
N TYR A 33 6.01 7.42 17.49
CA TYR A 33 5.59 7.81 18.84
C TYR A 33 6.57 7.32 19.89
N HIS A 34 7.00 6.07 19.78
CA HIS A 34 7.82 5.44 20.81
C HIS A 34 9.31 5.56 20.54
N GLN A 35 9.69 5.77 19.30
CA GLN A 35 11.08 5.98 18.86
C GLN A 35 12.04 4.89 19.37
N ASN A 36 11.58 3.66 19.35
CA ASN A 36 12.37 2.54 19.82
C ASN A 36 12.20 1.32 18.91
N VAL A 37 12.16 1.55 17.61
CA VAL A 37 11.98 0.48 16.64
C VAL A 37 13.24 -0.38 16.60
N HIS A 38 13.04 -1.67 16.84
CA HIS A 38 14.12 -2.65 16.74
C HIS A 38 14.16 -3.24 15.34
N LEU A 39 15.29 -3.83 15.01
CA LEU A 39 15.51 -4.37 13.67
C LEU A 39 14.46 -5.41 13.29
N ASP A 40 14.00 -6.21 14.24
CA ASP A 40 12.98 -7.22 13.94
C ASP A 40 11.67 -6.60 13.46
N GLU A 41 11.25 -5.51 14.09
CA GLU A 41 10.04 -4.81 13.67
C GLU A 41 10.24 -4.17 12.30
N LEU A 42 11.41 -3.58 12.07
CA LEU A 42 11.71 -2.97 10.78
C LEU A 42 11.68 -4.01 9.67
N LYS A 43 12.23 -5.20 9.92
CA LYS A 43 12.19 -6.30 8.95
C LYS A 43 10.76 -6.74 8.67
N ARG A 44 9.92 -6.79 9.71
CA ARG A 44 8.51 -7.15 9.55
C ARG A 44 7.79 -6.12 8.68
N MET A 45 8.03 -4.83 8.94
CA MET A 45 7.42 -3.76 8.17
C MET A 45 7.88 -3.79 6.71
N ALA A 46 9.16 -4.07 6.48
CA ALA A 46 9.68 -4.19 5.12
C ALA A 46 9.00 -5.34 4.37
N LYS A 47 8.73 -6.44 5.06
CA LYS A 47 8.01 -7.57 4.46
C LYS A 47 6.58 -7.16 4.11
N MET A 48 5.93 -6.41 4.99
CA MET A 48 4.59 -5.90 4.74
C MET A 48 4.58 -4.99 3.50
N GLN A 49 5.58 -4.13 3.36
CA GLN A 49 5.67 -3.26 2.20
C GLN A 49 5.85 -4.06 0.91
N ARG A 50 6.68 -5.09 0.94
CA ARG A 50 6.86 -5.95 -0.24
C ARG A 50 5.55 -6.61 -0.64
N GLN A 51 4.77 -7.04 0.35
CA GLN A 51 3.46 -7.64 0.07
C GLN A 51 2.50 -6.63 -0.56
N ILE A 52 2.50 -5.39 -0.07
CA ILE A 52 1.69 -4.33 -0.65
C ILE A 52 2.09 -4.10 -2.11
N ARG A 53 3.38 -4.03 -2.40
CA ARG A 53 3.86 -3.83 -3.77
C ARG A 53 3.46 -5.00 -4.67
N LYS A 54 3.53 -6.22 -4.15
CA LYS A 54 3.13 -7.40 -4.91
C LYS A 54 1.64 -7.34 -5.24
N LEU A 55 0.82 -7.00 -4.25
CA LEU A 55 -0.62 -6.91 -4.45
C LEU A 55 -0.99 -5.79 -5.42
N THR A 56 -0.34 -4.63 -5.31
CA THR A 56 -0.62 -3.53 -6.23
C THR A 56 -0.20 -3.88 -7.66
N SER A 57 0.94 -4.56 -7.82
CA SER A 57 1.38 -5.00 -9.14
C SER A 57 0.38 -6.00 -9.74
N GLN A 58 -0.11 -6.93 -8.94
CA GLN A 58 -1.10 -7.90 -9.44
C GLN A 58 -2.40 -7.20 -9.79
N SER A 59 -2.84 -6.24 -8.98
CA SER A 59 -4.05 -5.47 -9.27
C SER A 59 -3.89 -4.63 -10.53
N GLN A 60 -2.69 -4.11 -10.82
CA GLN A 60 -2.44 -3.41 -12.07
C GLN A 60 -2.67 -4.34 -13.27
N VAL A 61 -2.17 -5.56 -13.19
CA VAL A 61 -2.38 -6.55 -14.26
C VAL A 61 -3.87 -6.85 -14.42
N ASN A 62 -4.56 -7.10 -13.31
CA ASN A 62 -5.99 -7.39 -13.32
C ASN A 62 -6.78 -6.22 -13.91
N HIS A 63 -6.36 -5.02 -13.56
CA HIS A 63 -6.99 -3.79 -14.02
C HIS A 63 -6.85 -3.61 -15.54
N MET A 64 -5.67 -3.91 -16.07
CA MET A 64 -5.45 -3.84 -17.52
C MET A 64 -6.38 -4.81 -18.23
N GLU A 65 -6.57 -6.00 -17.69
CA GLU A 65 -7.48 -6.98 -18.26
C GLU A 65 -8.92 -6.49 -18.22
N ARG A 66 -9.33 -5.87 -17.11
CA ARG A 66 -10.68 -5.31 -17.02
C ARG A 66 -10.92 -4.19 -18.03
N LEU A 67 -9.90 -3.37 -18.28
CA LEU A 67 -9.99 -2.36 -19.34
C LEU A 67 -10.12 -3.01 -20.71
N ARG A 68 -9.33 -4.02 -20.98
CA ARG A 68 -9.32 -4.70 -22.28
C ARG A 68 -10.67 -5.33 -22.57
N THR A 69 -11.32 -5.91 -21.57
CA THR A 69 -12.60 -6.60 -21.76
C THR A 69 -13.82 -5.68 -21.62
N GLY A 70 -13.60 -4.41 -21.29
CA GLY A 70 -14.70 -3.47 -21.09
C GLY A 70 -15.38 -3.60 -19.74
N ALA A 71 -14.80 -4.36 -18.81
CA ALA A 71 -15.38 -4.54 -17.48
C ALA A 71 -15.27 -3.28 -16.62
N CYS A 72 -14.47 -2.31 -17.01
CA CYS A 72 -14.44 -1.00 -16.35
C CYS A 72 -14.26 0.10 -17.38
N SER A 73 -14.68 1.31 -17.04
CA SER A 73 -14.52 2.46 -17.93
C SER A 73 -13.08 2.97 -17.84
N VAL A 74 -12.70 3.78 -18.85
CA VAL A 74 -11.37 4.40 -18.87
C VAL A 74 -11.20 5.31 -17.65
N GLU A 75 -12.24 6.10 -17.32
CA GLU A 75 -12.18 6.99 -16.17
C GLU A 75 -11.98 6.23 -14.86
N ALA A 76 -12.74 5.14 -14.68
CA ALA A 76 -12.59 4.30 -13.49
C ALA A 76 -11.19 3.71 -13.43
N GLY A 77 -10.65 3.33 -14.60
CA GLY A 77 -9.33 2.74 -14.68
C GLY A 77 -8.23 3.71 -14.25
N ILE A 78 -8.32 4.96 -14.71
CA ILE A 78 -7.34 5.98 -14.34
C ILE A 78 -7.36 6.19 -12.83
N LEU A 79 -8.54 6.33 -12.24
CA LEU A 79 -8.65 6.53 -10.79
C LEU A 79 -8.15 5.32 -10.02
N PHE A 80 -8.44 4.13 -10.49
CA PHE A 80 -7.98 2.91 -9.84
C PHE A 80 -6.45 2.86 -9.80
N GLY A 81 -5.81 3.18 -10.92
CA GLY A 81 -4.35 3.23 -10.98
C GLY A 81 -3.76 4.26 -10.03
N GLU A 82 -4.41 5.42 -9.92
CA GLU A 82 -3.98 6.46 -8.98
C GLU A 82 -4.04 5.99 -7.55
N VAL A 83 -5.12 5.27 -7.20
CA VAL A 83 -5.27 4.75 -5.84
C VAL A 83 -4.18 3.72 -5.55
N LEU A 84 -3.90 2.81 -6.49
CA LEU A 84 -2.83 1.82 -6.30
C LEU A 84 -1.48 2.49 -6.08
N ASN A 85 -1.17 3.50 -6.88
CA ASN A 85 0.08 4.23 -6.73
C ASN A 85 0.15 4.91 -5.37
N SER A 86 -0.95 5.50 -4.92
CA SER A 86 -1.00 6.18 -3.62
C SER A 86 -0.79 5.21 -2.47
N LEU A 87 -1.38 4.03 -2.56
CA LEU A 87 -1.22 3.01 -1.51
C LEU A 87 0.24 2.54 -1.45
N ASN A 88 0.90 2.37 -2.59
CA ASN A 88 2.31 2.04 -2.62
C ASN A 88 3.17 3.12 -1.97
N ARG A 89 2.84 4.38 -2.22
CA ARG A 89 3.58 5.51 -1.65
C ARG A 89 3.39 5.59 -0.14
N ILE A 90 2.19 5.31 0.34
CA ILE A 90 1.95 5.24 1.78
C ILE A 90 2.85 4.18 2.40
N GLY A 91 2.97 3.01 1.78
CA GLY A 91 3.85 1.96 2.27
C GLY A 91 5.30 2.41 2.33
N GLY A 92 5.77 3.09 1.28
CA GLY A 92 7.14 3.60 1.24
C GLY A 92 7.41 4.65 2.30
N HIS A 93 6.45 5.57 2.49
CA HIS A 93 6.59 6.59 3.53
C HIS A 93 6.59 5.96 4.92
N ALA A 94 5.77 4.93 5.13
CA ALA A 94 5.74 4.24 6.42
C ALA A 94 7.10 3.63 6.75
N ILE A 95 7.75 3.02 5.77
CA ILE A 95 9.10 2.47 5.97
C ILE A 95 10.09 3.59 6.30
N ASN A 96 10.02 4.71 5.60
CA ASN A 96 10.91 5.84 5.86
C ASN A 96 10.75 6.35 7.30
N ILE A 97 9.51 6.43 7.78
CA ILE A 97 9.23 6.84 9.16
C ILE A 97 9.84 5.85 10.14
N ALA A 98 9.66 4.55 9.88
CA ALA A 98 10.16 3.51 10.76
C ALA A 98 11.69 3.52 10.80
N GLU A 99 12.32 3.71 9.64
CA GLU A 99 13.79 3.79 9.57
C GLU A 99 14.32 4.96 10.37
N ALA A 100 13.63 6.10 10.30
CA ALA A 100 14.04 7.28 11.05
C ALA A 100 13.88 7.07 12.56
N ALA A 101 12.95 6.21 12.98
CA ALA A 101 12.69 5.91 14.38
C ALA A 101 13.48 4.70 14.89
N THR A 102 14.29 4.07 14.04
CA THR A 102 15.06 2.90 14.43
C THR A 102 16.21 3.31 15.34
N VAL A 103 16.37 2.58 16.43
CA VAL A 103 17.45 2.83 17.37
C VAL A 103 18.76 2.30 16.76
N PRO A 104 19.78 3.15 16.60
CA PRO A 104 21.07 2.67 16.09
C PRO A 104 21.70 1.72 17.10
N GLN A 105 22.06 0.53 16.64
CA GLN A 105 22.55 -0.51 17.55
C GLN A 105 23.98 -0.25 18.01
N ASN A 106 24.69 0.59 17.30
CA ASN A 106 26.08 0.91 17.62
C ASN A 106 26.24 2.25 18.31
N LEU A 107 25.15 2.86 18.77
CA LEU A 107 25.21 4.07 19.58
C LEU A 107 24.93 3.67 21.04
N GLU A 108 25.96 3.64 21.80
CA GLU A 108 25.88 3.24 23.20
C GLU A 108 26.00 4.41 24.13
#